data_ddbfb510c22d3f97302f538ae487f414
#
_entry.id   ddbfb510c22d3f97302f538ae487f414
#
_cell.length_a   1.000
_cell.length_b   1.000
_cell.length_c   1.000
_cell.angle_alpha   90.00
_cell.angle_beta   90.00
_cell.angle_gamma   90.00
#
_symmetry.space_group_name_H-M   'P 1'
#
loop_
_entity.id
_entity.type
_entity.pdbx_description
1 polymer ?
#
loop_
_entity_poly.entity_id
_entity_poly.type
_entity_poly.pdbx_seq_one_letter_code
_entity_poly.pdbx_strand_id
1 'polypeptide(L)'
;MKKVGRFFRHLYFLIPAVVAMILGFLLPHFPETTEKLFAQGIFRVVSVPIGGLVSCLPFSLTEVLAVLALPVLIFFLICLIRRLRRSSNRGQSLLRTGKGTGWVLSVAFLLYMLLHGLNFYRLPVGTLMELETEDFTAEQLRDVCIDLAEQASMERESLTEDGSGCVRLSQPMGETLRLADNGYRNLQDTYPFLFGGVFRAKPVQLSHWWSYTGITGMYFPMLAEANVNIDVPDSSIPATAAHELFYP
;
A
#
# COMPACT_ATOMS: atom_id res chain seq x y z
N MET A 1 39.51 21.39 -4.19
CA MET A 1 38.50 20.86 -5.10
C MET A 1 38.62 19.34 -5.38
N LYS A 2 39.81 18.77 -5.68
CA LYS A 2 39.95 17.32 -6.01
C LYS A 2 39.57 16.34 -4.85
N LYS A 3 39.73 16.73 -3.56
CA LYS A 3 39.35 15.87 -2.41
C LYS A 3 37.84 15.79 -2.22
N VAL A 4 37.11 16.90 -2.44
CA VAL A 4 35.64 16.96 -2.31
C VAL A 4 34.96 16.10 -3.39
N GLY A 5 35.41 16.20 -4.65
CA GLY A 5 34.88 15.36 -5.72
C GLY A 5 35.11 13.85 -5.52
N ARG A 6 36.20 13.50 -4.81
CA ARG A 6 36.47 12.08 -4.47
C ARG A 6 35.55 11.58 -3.36
N PHE A 7 35.23 12.43 -2.39
CA PHE A 7 34.28 12.10 -1.31
C PHE A 7 32.89 11.86 -1.86
N PHE A 8 32.35 12.76 -2.69
CA PHE A 8 31.03 12.57 -3.32
C PHE A 8 30.95 11.34 -4.23
N ARG A 9 32.03 11.00 -4.93
CA ARG A 9 32.11 9.78 -5.74
C ARG A 9 32.05 8.50 -4.91
N HIS A 10 32.26 8.57 -3.60
CA HIS A 10 32.09 7.41 -2.69
C HIS A 10 30.68 7.29 -2.11
N LEU A 11 29.85 8.34 -2.18
CA LEU A 11 28.51 8.42 -1.60
C LEU A 11 27.39 8.33 -2.65
N TYR A 12 27.72 8.01 -3.91
CA TYR A 12 26.74 7.93 -5.00
C TYR A 12 25.56 7.01 -4.69
N PHE A 13 25.76 6.00 -3.85
CA PHE A 13 24.75 5.05 -3.46
C PHE A 13 23.65 5.66 -2.57
N LEU A 14 23.85 6.86 -2.05
CA LEU A 14 22.85 7.59 -1.26
C LEU A 14 22.03 8.58 -2.12
N ILE A 15 22.39 8.81 -3.38
CA ILE A 15 21.69 9.77 -4.23
C ILE A 15 20.18 9.55 -4.27
N PRO A 16 19.65 8.30 -4.49
CA PRO A 16 18.22 8.09 -4.49
C PRO A 16 17.54 8.46 -3.16
N ALA A 17 18.17 8.13 -2.03
CA ALA A 17 17.63 8.49 -0.71
C ALA A 17 17.64 10.02 -0.48
N VAL A 18 18.67 10.71 -0.92
CA VAL A 18 18.74 12.19 -0.84
C VAL A 18 17.64 12.82 -1.70
N VAL A 19 17.41 12.33 -2.92
CA VAL A 19 16.31 12.78 -3.77
C VAL A 19 14.96 12.56 -3.08
N ALA A 20 14.74 11.37 -2.52
CA ALA A 20 13.51 11.05 -1.76
C ALA A 20 13.28 12.03 -0.59
N MET A 21 14.32 12.31 0.18
CA MET A 21 14.25 13.27 1.30
C MET A 21 13.97 14.71 0.82
N ILE A 22 14.58 15.13 -0.27
CA ILE A 22 14.33 16.47 -0.84
C ILE A 22 12.87 16.58 -1.28
N LEU A 23 12.34 15.58 -1.98
CA LEU A 23 10.94 15.54 -2.41
C LEU A 23 9.99 15.55 -1.20
N GLY A 24 10.26 14.72 -0.17
CA GLY A 24 9.48 14.67 1.06
C GLY A 24 9.54 15.96 1.88
N PHE A 25 10.57 16.77 1.73
CA PHE A 25 10.67 18.09 2.36
C PHE A 25 9.97 19.18 1.56
N LEU A 26 10.05 19.15 0.23
CA LEU A 26 9.52 20.21 -0.63
C LEU A 26 8.01 20.08 -0.87
N LEU A 27 7.52 18.88 -1.20
CA LEU A 27 6.14 18.67 -1.65
C LEU A 27 5.06 19.02 -0.61
N PRO A 28 5.27 18.86 0.71
CA PRO A 28 4.30 19.32 1.71
C PRO A 28 3.96 20.81 1.64
N HIS A 29 4.88 21.64 1.11
CA HIS A 29 4.68 23.08 0.97
C HIS A 29 3.88 23.47 -0.30
N PHE A 30 3.62 22.48 -1.19
CA PHE A 30 2.96 22.69 -2.48
C PHE A 30 1.88 21.62 -2.74
N PRO A 31 0.84 21.49 -1.91
CA PRO A 31 -0.15 20.40 -2.00
C PRO A 31 -0.91 20.38 -3.33
N GLU A 32 -1.25 21.54 -3.90
CA GLU A 32 -1.90 21.61 -5.22
C GLU A 32 -0.99 21.09 -6.36
N THR A 33 0.30 21.43 -6.29
CA THR A 33 1.29 20.94 -7.26
C THR A 33 1.50 19.44 -7.08
N THR A 34 1.56 18.97 -5.85
CA THR A 34 1.65 17.56 -5.50
C THR A 34 0.45 16.79 -6.05
N GLU A 35 -0.76 17.34 -5.92
CA GLU A 35 -1.96 16.73 -6.49
C GLU A 35 -1.89 16.64 -8.02
N LYS A 36 -1.67 17.77 -8.69
CA LYS A 36 -1.77 17.84 -10.16
C LYS A 36 -0.61 17.14 -10.88
N LEU A 37 0.64 17.43 -10.49
CA LEU A 37 1.82 16.92 -11.21
C LEU A 37 2.27 15.55 -10.71
N PHE A 38 2.21 15.34 -9.39
CA PHE A 38 2.67 14.08 -8.84
C PHE A 38 1.55 13.04 -8.80
N ALA A 39 0.48 13.26 -8.05
CA ALA A 39 -0.54 12.25 -7.84
C ALA A 39 -1.31 11.90 -9.13
N GLN A 40 -1.81 12.90 -9.85
CA GLN A 40 -2.56 12.68 -11.09
C GLN A 40 -1.66 12.48 -12.32
N GLY A 41 -0.37 12.76 -12.23
CA GLY A 41 0.61 12.61 -13.29
C GLY A 41 1.57 11.44 -13.06
N ILE A 42 2.72 11.74 -12.45
CA ILE A 42 3.86 10.81 -12.33
C ILE A 42 3.44 9.51 -11.62
N PHE A 43 2.71 9.61 -10.52
CA PHE A 43 2.28 8.45 -9.74
C PHE A 43 1.42 7.50 -10.59
N ARG A 44 0.42 8.01 -11.33
CA ARG A 44 -0.43 7.20 -12.20
C ARG A 44 0.35 6.47 -13.29
N VAL A 45 1.29 7.16 -13.93
CA VAL A 45 2.13 6.57 -15.00
C VAL A 45 2.93 5.38 -14.49
N VAL A 46 3.33 5.37 -13.22
CA VAL A 46 4.14 4.29 -12.63
C VAL A 46 3.25 3.21 -12.02
N SER A 47 2.25 3.58 -11.22
CA SER A 47 1.48 2.61 -10.43
C SER A 47 0.39 1.89 -11.22
N VAL A 48 -0.22 2.53 -12.24
CA VAL A 48 -1.24 1.85 -13.07
C VAL A 48 -0.66 0.64 -13.82
N PRO A 49 0.48 0.73 -14.52
CA PRO A 49 1.07 -0.46 -15.15
C PRO A 49 1.48 -1.53 -14.15
N ILE A 50 2.06 -1.14 -13.00
CA ILE A 50 2.46 -2.10 -11.95
C ILE A 50 1.24 -2.83 -11.42
N GLY A 51 0.22 -2.09 -10.96
CA GLY A 51 -1.02 -2.67 -10.44
C GLY A 51 -1.76 -3.52 -11.46
N GLY A 52 -1.81 -3.08 -12.72
CA GLY A 52 -2.39 -3.85 -13.82
C GLY A 52 -1.68 -5.20 -14.03
N LEU A 53 -0.35 -5.21 -14.05
CA LEU A 53 0.44 -6.45 -14.18
C LEU A 53 0.25 -7.38 -12.95
N VAL A 54 0.32 -6.81 -11.76
CA VAL A 54 0.14 -7.57 -10.51
C VAL A 54 -1.28 -8.10 -10.42
N SER A 55 -2.29 -7.36 -10.86
CA SER A 55 -3.70 -7.78 -10.88
C SER A 55 -3.98 -8.98 -11.80
N CYS A 56 -3.09 -9.27 -12.77
CA CYS A 56 -3.20 -10.48 -13.58
C CYS A 56 -2.88 -11.77 -12.80
N LEU A 57 -2.19 -11.66 -11.66
CA LEU A 57 -1.85 -12.81 -10.84
C LEU A 57 -3.06 -13.23 -9.98
N PRO A 58 -3.38 -14.54 -9.88
CA PRO A 58 -4.50 -15.02 -9.08
C PRO A 58 -4.21 -15.11 -7.58
N PHE A 59 -3.02 -14.74 -7.14
CA PHE A 59 -2.55 -14.82 -5.76
C PHE A 59 -1.87 -13.51 -5.33
N SER A 60 -1.68 -13.31 -4.03
CA SER A 60 -0.94 -12.18 -3.48
C SER A 60 0.56 -12.32 -3.76
N LEU A 61 1.09 -11.41 -4.59
CA LEU A 61 2.54 -11.32 -4.82
C LEU A 61 3.25 -10.78 -3.58
N THR A 62 2.61 -9.88 -2.83
CA THR A 62 3.10 -9.38 -1.53
C THR A 62 3.36 -10.53 -0.57
N GLU A 63 2.41 -11.46 -0.44
CA GLU A 63 2.54 -12.63 0.42
C GLU A 63 3.72 -13.51 -0.02
N VAL A 64 3.82 -13.81 -1.32
CA VAL A 64 4.95 -14.59 -1.86
C VAL A 64 6.29 -13.93 -1.56
N LEU A 65 6.39 -12.62 -1.75
CA LEU A 65 7.62 -11.88 -1.45
C LEU A 65 7.92 -11.86 0.06
N ALA A 66 6.91 -11.72 0.91
CA ALA A 66 7.08 -11.78 2.36
C ALA A 66 7.60 -13.16 2.83
N VAL A 67 7.04 -14.24 2.30
CA VAL A 67 7.50 -15.61 2.59
C VAL A 67 8.93 -15.83 2.09
N LEU A 68 9.26 -15.33 0.90
CA LEU A 68 10.60 -15.46 0.32
C LEU A 68 11.64 -14.54 0.97
N ALA A 69 11.23 -13.48 1.67
CA ALA A 69 12.16 -12.51 2.26
C ALA A 69 13.14 -13.16 3.24
N LEU A 70 12.67 -14.08 4.10
CA LEU A 70 13.53 -14.75 5.07
C LEU A 70 14.54 -15.71 4.41
N PRO A 71 14.16 -16.64 3.51
CA PRO A 71 15.11 -17.46 2.77
C PRO A 71 16.14 -16.64 1.98
N VAL A 72 15.70 -15.56 1.32
CA VAL A 72 16.59 -14.66 0.57
C VAL A 72 17.58 -13.98 1.49
N LEU A 73 17.14 -13.49 2.66
CA LEU A 73 18.02 -12.90 3.66
C LEU A 73 19.05 -13.90 4.16
N ILE A 74 18.63 -15.11 4.51
CA ILE A 74 19.54 -16.20 4.95
C ILE A 74 20.56 -16.51 3.86
N PHE A 75 20.11 -16.66 2.62
CA PHE A 75 21.01 -16.90 1.48
C PHE A 75 22.02 -15.76 1.30
N PHE A 76 21.57 -14.51 1.38
CA PHE A 76 22.43 -13.34 1.33
C PHE A 76 23.50 -13.36 2.44
N LEU A 77 23.12 -13.67 3.67
CA LEU A 77 24.04 -13.74 4.81
C LEU A 77 25.06 -14.87 4.62
N ILE A 78 24.64 -16.05 4.14
CA ILE A 78 25.56 -17.16 3.83
C ILE A 78 26.56 -16.73 2.75
N CYS A 79 26.09 -16.11 1.68
CA CYS A 79 26.96 -15.62 0.62
C CYS A 79 27.94 -14.55 1.12
N LEU A 80 27.50 -13.64 1.96
CA LEU A 80 28.34 -12.60 2.59
C LEU A 80 29.41 -13.24 3.46
N ILE A 81 29.06 -14.18 4.34
CA ILE A 81 30.00 -14.89 5.21
C ILE A 81 31.04 -15.67 4.38
N ARG A 82 30.60 -16.42 3.35
CA ARG A 82 31.50 -17.14 2.45
C ARG A 82 32.47 -16.20 1.74
N ARG A 83 31.97 -15.06 1.26
CA ARG A 83 32.79 -14.02 0.60
C ARG A 83 33.83 -13.43 1.54
N LEU A 84 33.44 -13.10 2.80
CA LEU A 84 34.35 -12.54 3.80
C LEU A 84 35.43 -13.56 4.22
N ARG A 85 35.07 -14.85 4.32
CA ARG A 85 36.04 -15.93 4.65
C ARG A 85 37.07 -16.16 3.54
N ARG A 86 36.67 -15.99 2.27
CA ARG A 86 37.56 -16.19 1.10
C ARG A 86 38.35 -14.94 0.72
N SER A 87 37.99 -13.79 1.24
CA SER A 87 38.63 -12.51 0.87
C SER A 87 39.92 -12.32 1.63
N SER A 88 41.00 -12.00 0.91
CA SER A 88 42.28 -11.56 1.50
C SER A 88 42.17 -10.18 2.15
N ASN A 89 41.23 -9.33 1.69
CA ASN A 89 40.92 -8.01 2.27
C ASN A 89 39.45 -7.94 2.67
N ARG A 90 39.15 -8.37 3.90
CA ARG A 90 37.80 -8.38 4.45
C ARG A 90 37.17 -7.02 4.52
N GLY A 91 37.93 -5.99 4.89
CA GLY A 91 37.44 -4.61 5.00
C GLY A 91 36.95 -4.06 3.67
N GLN A 92 37.72 -4.27 2.58
CA GLN A 92 37.32 -3.85 1.26
C GLN A 92 36.10 -4.65 0.72
N SER A 93 36.03 -5.93 1.03
CA SER A 93 34.88 -6.77 0.66
C SER A 93 33.60 -6.30 1.38
N LEU A 94 33.70 -6.00 2.69
CA LEU A 94 32.59 -5.50 3.48
C LEU A 94 32.11 -4.13 2.99
N LEU A 95 33.06 -3.22 2.70
CA LEU A 95 32.75 -1.89 2.18
C LEU A 95 32.02 -1.97 0.81
N ARG A 96 32.46 -2.87 -0.09
CA ARG A 96 31.81 -3.09 -1.39
C ARG A 96 30.38 -3.63 -1.21
N THR A 97 30.21 -4.60 -0.32
CA THR A 97 28.86 -5.14 -0.01
C THR A 97 27.99 -4.07 0.62
N GLY A 98 28.51 -3.31 1.60
CA GLY A 98 27.77 -2.21 2.24
C GLY A 98 27.32 -1.13 1.26
N LYS A 99 28.17 -0.75 0.29
CA LYS A 99 27.75 0.18 -0.77
C LYS A 99 26.66 -0.42 -1.68
N GLY A 100 26.77 -1.69 -2.05
CA GLY A 100 25.74 -2.36 -2.84
C GLY A 100 24.40 -2.45 -2.11
N THR A 101 24.42 -2.86 -0.85
CA THR A 101 23.22 -2.90 0.00
C THR A 101 22.65 -1.49 0.20
N GLY A 102 23.52 -0.50 0.48
CA GLY A 102 23.11 0.89 0.62
C GLY A 102 22.45 1.46 -0.65
N TRP A 103 22.95 1.09 -1.84
CA TRP A 103 22.31 1.45 -3.11
C TRP A 103 20.89 0.85 -3.21
N VAL A 104 20.75 -0.46 -2.95
CA VAL A 104 19.45 -1.13 -3.00
C VAL A 104 18.46 -0.50 -2.02
N LEU A 105 18.88 -0.25 -0.79
CA LEU A 105 18.02 0.39 0.23
C LEU A 105 17.66 1.83 -0.16
N SER A 106 18.60 2.60 -0.74
CA SER A 106 18.33 3.97 -1.20
C SER A 106 17.33 4.00 -2.35
N VAL A 107 17.44 3.07 -3.30
CA VAL A 107 16.48 2.93 -4.41
C VAL A 107 15.12 2.47 -3.86
N ALA A 108 15.09 1.48 -2.96
CA ALA A 108 13.85 1.03 -2.34
C ALA A 108 13.15 2.16 -1.58
N PHE A 109 13.90 3.00 -0.86
CA PHE A 109 13.35 4.16 -0.17
C PHE A 109 12.80 5.20 -1.15
N LEU A 110 13.50 5.48 -2.25
CA LEU A 110 12.98 6.39 -3.29
C LEU A 110 11.69 5.84 -3.91
N LEU A 111 11.66 4.55 -4.24
CA LEU A 111 10.46 3.90 -4.78
C LEU A 111 9.30 3.93 -3.78
N TYR A 112 9.56 3.67 -2.49
CA TYR A 112 8.58 3.79 -1.44
C TYR A 112 8.00 5.21 -1.37
N MET A 113 8.86 6.24 -1.40
CA MET A 113 8.40 7.63 -1.41
C MET A 113 7.58 7.95 -2.65
N LEU A 114 8.02 7.54 -3.85
CA LEU A 114 7.31 7.78 -5.10
C LEU A 114 5.99 7.00 -5.24
N LEU A 115 5.87 5.83 -4.62
CA LEU A 115 4.69 4.97 -4.76
C LEU A 115 3.75 5.08 -3.55
N HIS A 116 4.16 5.72 -2.46
CA HIS A 116 3.36 5.81 -1.24
C HIS A 116 3.58 7.12 -0.47
N GLY A 117 4.80 7.36 0.00
CA GLY A 117 5.08 8.43 0.96
C GLY A 117 4.67 9.82 0.50
N LEU A 118 4.84 10.13 -0.79
CA LEU A 118 4.48 11.45 -1.32
C LEU A 118 2.97 11.64 -1.48
N ASN A 119 2.16 10.57 -1.51
CA ASN A 119 0.70 10.66 -1.56
C ASN A 119 0.10 11.25 -0.28
N PHE A 120 0.81 11.19 0.86
CA PHE A 120 0.37 11.86 2.10
C PHE A 120 0.39 13.38 2.03
N TYR A 121 1.01 13.95 1.01
CA TYR A 121 1.11 15.41 0.82
C TYR A 121 0.13 15.94 -0.23
N ARG A 122 -0.82 15.11 -0.66
CA ARG A 122 -1.91 15.48 -1.55
C ARG A 122 -2.92 16.38 -0.84
N LEU A 123 -3.83 16.97 -1.61
CA LEU A 123 -5.00 17.63 -1.05
C LEU A 123 -5.87 16.63 -0.28
N PRO A 124 -6.49 17.04 0.84
CA PRO A 124 -7.44 16.18 1.55
C PRO A 124 -8.57 15.71 0.65
N VAL A 125 -9.01 14.47 0.81
CA VAL A 125 -10.09 13.87 0.02
C VAL A 125 -11.38 14.71 0.12
N GLY A 126 -11.71 15.22 1.30
CA GLY A 126 -12.86 16.11 1.48
C GLY A 126 -12.81 17.37 0.59
N THR A 127 -11.60 17.95 0.41
CA THR A 127 -11.40 19.08 -0.50
C THR A 127 -11.59 18.67 -1.96
N LEU A 128 -11.09 17.47 -2.34
CA LEU A 128 -11.20 16.96 -3.71
C LEU A 128 -12.64 16.57 -4.06
N MET A 129 -13.42 16.13 -3.07
CA MET A 129 -14.83 15.78 -3.21
C MET A 129 -15.77 16.97 -3.02
N GLU A 130 -15.22 18.17 -2.76
CA GLU A 130 -15.98 19.37 -2.47
C GLU A 130 -16.98 19.18 -1.32
N LEU A 131 -16.60 18.38 -0.31
CA LEU A 131 -17.44 18.16 0.85
C LEU A 131 -17.45 19.42 1.73
N GLU A 132 -18.64 19.85 2.08
CA GLU A 132 -18.83 20.91 3.09
C GLU A 132 -18.43 20.34 4.46
N THR A 133 -17.40 20.92 5.06
CA THR A 133 -16.95 20.58 6.40
C THR A 133 -17.24 21.75 7.33
N GLU A 134 -18.45 21.77 7.87
CA GLU A 134 -18.83 22.72 8.91
C GLU A 134 -18.61 22.12 10.30
N ASP A 135 -18.58 22.94 11.31
CA ASP A 135 -18.54 22.49 12.70
C ASP A 135 -19.93 21.91 13.06
N PHE A 136 -19.97 20.63 13.38
CA PHE A 136 -21.19 19.94 13.80
C PHE A 136 -21.28 19.87 15.32
N THR A 137 -22.53 19.93 15.81
CA THR A 137 -22.79 19.73 17.24
C THR A 137 -22.78 18.27 17.63
N ALA A 138 -22.61 18.00 18.93
CA ALA A 138 -22.69 16.65 19.44
C ALA A 138 -24.07 15.98 19.22
N GLU A 139 -25.13 16.80 19.24
CA GLU A 139 -26.50 16.36 18.94
C GLU A 139 -26.65 15.91 17.49
N GLN A 140 -26.15 16.68 16.53
CA GLN A 140 -26.17 16.31 15.11
C GLN A 140 -25.39 15.03 14.87
N LEU A 141 -24.20 14.87 15.48
CA LEU A 141 -23.43 13.63 15.37
C LEU A 141 -24.21 12.42 15.95
N ARG A 142 -24.84 12.61 17.13
CA ARG A 142 -25.68 11.57 17.75
C ARG A 142 -26.81 11.15 16.82
N ASP A 143 -27.51 12.10 16.21
CA ASP A 143 -28.66 11.84 15.35
C ASP A 143 -28.24 11.07 14.10
N VAL A 144 -27.10 11.41 13.47
CA VAL A 144 -26.51 10.64 12.38
C VAL A 144 -26.13 9.22 12.84
N CYS A 145 -25.57 9.05 14.04
CA CYS A 145 -25.24 7.73 14.57
C CYS A 145 -26.50 6.85 14.78
N ILE A 146 -27.61 7.46 15.24
CA ILE A 146 -28.89 6.74 15.42
C ILE A 146 -29.43 6.31 14.05
N ASP A 147 -29.47 7.22 13.08
CA ASP A 147 -29.95 6.92 11.72
C ASP A 147 -29.13 5.82 11.06
N LEU A 148 -27.80 5.89 11.15
CA LEU A 148 -26.91 4.83 10.63
C LEU A 148 -27.11 3.48 11.35
N ALA A 149 -27.37 3.48 12.66
CA ALA A 149 -27.65 2.26 13.41
C ALA A 149 -28.99 1.62 13.00
N GLU A 150 -30.02 2.43 12.75
CA GLU A 150 -31.31 1.96 12.23
C GLU A 150 -31.16 1.38 10.82
N GLN A 151 -30.46 2.06 9.92
CA GLN A 151 -30.18 1.56 8.58
C GLN A 151 -29.38 0.25 8.63
N ALA A 152 -28.34 0.18 9.44
CA ALA A 152 -27.54 -1.04 9.63
C ALA A 152 -28.38 -2.20 10.17
N SER A 153 -29.35 -1.94 11.05
CA SER A 153 -30.26 -2.96 11.57
C SER A 153 -31.19 -3.49 10.48
N MET A 154 -31.73 -2.63 9.62
CA MET A 154 -32.57 -3.05 8.49
C MET A 154 -31.78 -3.88 7.46
N GLU A 155 -30.58 -3.41 7.10
CA GLU A 155 -29.72 -4.15 6.18
C GLU A 155 -29.30 -5.51 6.76
N ARG A 156 -29.09 -5.59 8.09
CA ARG A 156 -28.73 -6.81 8.79
C ARG A 156 -29.75 -7.94 8.58
N GLU A 157 -31.05 -7.62 8.49
CA GLU A 157 -32.15 -8.57 8.28
C GLU A 157 -32.08 -9.24 6.90
N SER A 158 -31.45 -8.59 5.92
CA SER A 158 -31.30 -9.10 4.55
C SER A 158 -30.10 -10.02 4.36
N LEU A 159 -29.18 -10.07 5.33
CA LEU A 159 -27.93 -10.81 5.21
C LEU A 159 -28.14 -12.32 5.48
N THR A 160 -27.36 -13.14 4.76
CA THR A 160 -27.34 -14.59 4.99
C THR A 160 -26.63 -14.91 6.29
N GLU A 161 -27.24 -15.77 7.11
CA GLU A 161 -26.69 -16.24 8.37
C GLU A 161 -26.53 -17.77 8.39
N ASP A 162 -25.58 -18.23 9.17
CA ASP A 162 -25.47 -19.65 9.51
C ASP A 162 -26.37 -20.01 10.68
N GLY A 163 -26.35 -21.30 11.04
CA GLY A 163 -27.18 -21.83 12.14
C GLY A 163 -26.85 -21.27 13.54
N SER A 164 -25.77 -20.49 13.67
CA SER A 164 -25.35 -19.78 14.88
C SER A 164 -25.72 -18.29 14.87
N GLY A 165 -26.36 -17.80 13.80
CA GLY A 165 -26.71 -16.40 13.62
C GLY A 165 -25.50 -15.53 13.20
N CYS A 166 -24.42 -16.15 12.73
CA CYS A 166 -23.28 -15.43 12.18
C CYS A 166 -23.49 -15.13 10.70
N VAL A 167 -23.21 -13.90 10.28
CA VAL A 167 -23.25 -13.50 8.87
C VAL A 167 -22.26 -14.32 8.06
N ARG A 168 -22.72 -14.81 6.91
CA ARG A 168 -21.92 -15.53 5.92
C ARG A 168 -21.95 -14.80 4.59
N LEU A 169 -20.88 -14.92 3.83
CA LEU A 169 -20.86 -14.41 2.46
C LEU A 169 -21.91 -15.15 1.63
N SER A 170 -22.74 -14.39 0.93
CA SER A 170 -23.73 -14.93 -0.01
C SER A 170 -23.11 -15.49 -1.29
N GLN A 171 -21.84 -15.14 -1.55
CA GLN A 171 -21.11 -15.50 -2.76
C GLN A 171 -19.71 -16.03 -2.40
N PRO A 172 -19.06 -16.78 -3.29
CA PRO A 172 -17.68 -17.21 -3.09
C PRO A 172 -16.74 -16.02 -2.86
N MET A 173 -15.73 -16.21 -2.01
CA MET A 173 -14.75 -15.18 -1.64
C MET A 173 -14.20 -14.39 -2.83
N GLY A 174 -13.76 -15.09 -3.89
CA GLY A 174 -13.20 -14.43 -5.08
C GLY A 174 -14.21 -13.55 -5.81
N GLU A 175 -15.49 -13.85 -5.73
CA GLU A 175 -16.54 -13.02 -6.31
C GLU A 175 -16.85 -11.81 -5.44
N THR A 176 -16.88 -11.98 -4.12
CA THR A 176 -17.00 -10.88 -3.15
C THR A 176 -15.89 -9.84 -3.35
N LEU A 177 -14.63 -10.29 -3.47
CA LEU A 177 -13.51 -9.40 -3.72
C LEU A 177 -13.65 -8.69 -5.07
N ARG A 178 -14.12 -9.37 -6.11
CA ARG A 178 -14.37 -8.77 -7.44
C ARG A 178 -15.48 -7.72 -7.43
N LEU A 179 -16.49 -7.88 -6.58
CA LEU A 179 -17.54 -6.86 -6.41
C LEU A 179 -16.97 -5.56 -5.82
N ALA A 180 -16.04 -5.65 -4.87
CA ALA A 180 -15.33 -4.48 -4.35
C ALA A 180 -14.53 -3.77 -5.46
N ASP A 181 -13.85 -4.52 -6.33
CA ASP A 181 -13.13 -3.97 -7.49
C ASP A 181 -14.09 -3.21 -8.42
N ASN A 182 -15.27 -3.75 -8.69
CA ASN A 182 -16.29 -3.11 -9.54
C ASN A 182 -16.86 -1.85 -8.87
N GLY A 183 -17.12 -1.90 -7.57
CA GLY A 183 -17.57 -0.74 -6.79
C GLY A 183 -16.59 0.42 -6.88
N TYR A 184 -15.30 0.16 -6.75
CA TYR A 184 -14.27 1.16 -6.90
C TYR A 184 -14.22 1.80 -8.31
N ARG A 185 -14.40 1.00 -9.36
CA ARG A 185 -14.47 1.53 -10.75
C ARG A 185 -15.66 2.46 -10.95
N ASN A 186 -16.83 2.10 -10.42
CA ASN A 186 -18.01 2.97 -10.50
C ASN A 186 -17.77 4.30 -9.77
N LEU A 187 -17.02 4.25 -8.65
CA LEU A 187 -16.65 5.46 -7.90
C LEU A 187 -15.70 6.35 -8.72
N GLN A 188 -14.78 5.77 -9.49
CA GLN A 188 -13.88 6.52 -10.38
C GLN A 188 -14.62 7.28 -11.48
N ASP A 189 -15.72 6.74 -11.97
CA ASP A 189 -16.56 7.43 -12.98
C ASP A 189 -17.21 8.70 -12.40
N THR A 190 -17.56 8.65 -11.12
CA THR A 190 -18.12 9.81 -10.39
C THR A 190 -17.05 10.81 -9.96
N TYR A 191 -15.89 10.32 -9.57
CA TYR A 191 -14.78 11.12 -9.04
C TYR A 191 -13.50 10.90 -9.85
N PRO A 192 -13.29 11.64 -10.95
CA PRO A 192 -12.14 11.43 -11.85
C PRO A 192 -10.76 11.67 -11.23
N PHE A 193 -10.68 12.34 -10.08
CA PHE A 193 -9.43 12.51 -9.34
C PHE A 193 -8.99 11.22 -8.63
N LEU A 194 -9.91 10.28 -8.42
CA LEU A 194 -9.56 8.96 -7.93
C LEU A 194 -8.69 8.21 -8.92
N PHE A 195 -7.93 7.31 -8.39
CA PHE A 195 -6.91 6.62 -9.15
C PHE A 195 -7.53 5.66 -10.19
N GLY A 196 -7.27 5.91 -11.46
CA GLY A 196 -7.75 5.08 -12.57
C GLY A 196 -6.83 3.89 -12.84
N GLY A 197 -7.31 2.66 -12.70
CA GLY A 197 -6.56 1.46 -13.02
C GLY A 197 -7.36 0.19 -12.76
N VAL A 198 -6.80 -0.94 -13.19
CA VAL A 198 -7.35 -2.27 -12.86
C VAL A 198 -6.57 -2.78 -11.67
N PHE A 199 -7.13 -2.63 -10.49
CA PHE A 199 -6.59 -3.20 -9.26
C PHE A 199 -7.52 -4.32 -8.79
N ARG A 200 -6.98 -5.30 -8.11
CA ARG A 200 -7.74 -6.41 -7.53
C ARG A 200 -7.38 -6.58 -6.08
N ALA A 201 -8.41 -6.68 -5.26
CA ALA A 201 -8.27 -7.18 -3.91
C ALA A 201 -7.99 -8.69 -3.95
N LYS A 202 -7.00 -9.14 -3.19
CA LYS A 202 -6.53 -10.53 -3.21
C LYS A 202 -6.59 -11.14 -1.82
N PRO A 203 -7.05 -12.39 -1.71
CA PRO A 203 -7.04 -13.10 -0.43
C PRO A 203 -5.60 -13.47 -0.05
N VAL A 204 -5.24 -13.26 1.20
CA VAL A 204 -3.99 -13.75 1.79
C VAL A 204 -4.20 -15.17 2.27
N GLN A 205 -3.34 -16.11 1.86
CA GLN A 205 -3.43 -17.52 2.25
C GLN A 205 -2.97 -17.75 3.70
N LEU A 206 -2.01 -16.96 4.16
CA LEU A 206 -1.51 -16.98 5.54
C LEU A 206 -2.29 -16.06 6.47
N SER A 207 -3.55 -15.79 6.15
CA SER A 207 -4.47 -14.91 6.89
C SER A 207 -4.49 -15.17 8.39
N HIS A 208 -4.45 -16.43 8.81
CA HIS A 208 -4.45 -16.81 10.22
C HIS A 208 -3.33 -16.12 11.03
N TRP A 209 -2.15 -15.93 10.44
CA TRP A 209 -1.06 -15.19 11.08
C TRP A 209 -1.36 -13.69 11.20
N TRP A 210 -2.09 -13.13 10.25
CA TRP A 210 -2.51 -11.72 10.30
C TRP A 210 -3.56 -11.48 11.38
N SER A 211 -4.46 -12.43 11.58
CA SER A 211 -5.52 -12.36 12.62
C SER A 211 -4.93 -12.21 14.02
N TYR A 212 -3.77 -12.82 14.32
CA TYR A 212 -3.08 -12.62 15.61
C TYR A 212 -2.58 -11.18 15.82
N THR A 213 -2.37 -10.42 14.76
CA THR A 213 -1.91 -9.03 14.82
C THR A 213 -3.04 -8.02 14.67
N GLY A 214 -4.28 -8.49 14.44
CA GLY A 214 -5.44 -7.65 14.21
C GLY A 214 -5.45 -6.99 12.82
N ILE A 215 -4.61 -7.44 11.88
CA ILE A 215 -4.57 -6.91 10.51
C ILE A 215 -5.70 -7.53 9.71
N THR A 216 -6.63 -6.69 9.24
CA THR A 216 -7.76 -7.11 8.39
C THR A 216 -7.45 -7.00 6.90
N GLY A 217 -6.61 -6.06 6.51
CA GLY A 217 -6.15 -5.85 5.16
C GLY A 217 -4.84 -5.06 5.13
N MET A 218 -4.20 -5.01 3.97
CA MET A 218 -3.00 -4.22 3.75
C MET A 218 -2.84 -3.89 2.27
N TYR A 219 -2.80 -2.61 1.96
CA TYR A 219 -2.32 -2.16 0.67
C TYR A 219 -0.79 -2.14 0.63
N PHE A 220 -0.20 -2.76 -0.38
CA PHE A 220 1.24 -2.76 -0.58
C PHE A 220 1.64 -1.86 -1.76
N PRO A 221 2.11 -0.64 -1.48
CA PRO A 221 2.24 0.41 -2.50
C PRO A 221 3.24 0.09 -3.61
N MET A 222 4.31 -0.65 -3.29
CA MET A 222 5.34 -0.98 -4.29
C MET A 222 4.86 -1.94 -5.39
N LEU A 223 3.77 -2.67 -5.13
CA LEU A 223 3.13 -3.58 -6.07
C LEU A 223 1.75 -3.09 -6.49
N ALA A 224 1.28 -1.98 -5.90
CA ALA A 224 -0.11 -1.49 -6.04
C ALA A 224 -1.12 -2.63 -5.80
N GLU A 225 -0.93 -3.40 -4.72
CA GLU A 225 -1.67 -4.62 -4.43
C GLU A 225 -2.45 -4.49 -3.12
N ALA A 226 -3.76 -4.68 -3.20
CA ALA A 226 -4.65 -4.76 -2.05
C ALA A 226 -4.74 -6.22 -1.56
N ASN A 227 -4.37 -6.45 -0.31
CA ASN A 227 -4.34 -7.77 0.31
C ASN A 227 -5.37 -7.84 1.44
N VAL A 228 -6.21 -8.86 1.43
CA VAL A 228 -7.33 -9.01 2.38
C VAL A 228 -7.12 -10.25 3.22
N ASN A 229 -7.18 -10.08 4.53
CA ASN A 229 -7.25 -11.17 5.47
C ASN A 229 -8.61 -11.87 5.35
N ILE A 230 -8.61 -13.16 5.08
CA ILE A 230 -9.81 -13.98 4.94
C ILE A 230 -10.12 -14.85 6.18
N ASP A 231 -9.31 -14.74 7.22
CA ASP A 231 -9.50 -15.35 8.55
C ASP A 231 -10.08 -14.34 9.55
N VAL A 232 -11.11 -13.63 9.10
CA VAL A 232 -11.87 -12.63 9.84
C VAL A 232 -13.37 -12.86 9.63
N PRO A 233 -14.27 -12.26 10.43
CA PRO A 233 -15.70 -12.39 10.19
C PRO A 233 -16.09 -12.01 8.75
N ASP A 234 -16.88 -12.84 8.11
CA ASP A 234 -17.30 -12.68 6.71
C ASP A 234 -17.88 -11.28 6.43
N SER A 235 -18.60 -10.72 7.40
CA SER A 235 -19.18 -9.37 7.31
C SER A 235 -18.17 -8.25 7.12
N SER A 236 -16.91 -8.43 7.56
CA SER A 236 -15.87 -7.40 7.45
C SER A 236 -15.12 -7.44 6.12
N ILE A 237 -15.17 -8.55 5.39
CA ILE A 237 -14.36 -8.77 4.18
C ILE A 237 -14.69 -7.80 3.05
N PRO A 238 -15.97 -7.54 2.69
CA PRO A 238 -16.30 -6.60 1.63
C PRO A 238 -15.82 -5.17 1.93
N ALA A 239 -16.02 -4.72 3.17
CA ALA A 239 -15.59 -3.39 3.61
C ALA A 239 -14.06 -3.26 3.61
N THR A 240 -13.34 -4.29 4.09
CA THR A 240 -11.88 -4.33 4.05
C THR A 240 -11.36 -4.30 2.62
N ALA A 241 -11.93 -5.10 1.72
CA ALA A 241 -11.53 -5.10 0.31
C ALA A 241 -11.72 -3.74 -0.35
N ALA A 242 -12.85 -3.08 -0.12
CA ALA A 242 -13.12 -1.73 -0.62
C ALA A 242 -12.14 -0.70 -0.03
N HIS A 243 -11.84 -0.80 1.26
CA HIS A 243 -10.91 0.07 1.95
C HIS A 243 -9.49 -0.03 1.37
N GLU A 244 -8.97 -1.24 1.19
CA GLU A 244 -7.62 -1.45 0.66
C GLU A 244 -7.49 -1.05 -0.82
N LEU A 245 -8.57 -1.09 -1.59
CA LEU A 245 -8.59 -0.62 -2.97
C LEU A 245 -8.60 0.91 -3.09
N PHE A 246 -9.00 1.62 -2.04
CA PHE A 246 -9.06 3.09 -2.03
C PHE A 246 -7.69 3.76 -1.83
N TYR A 247 -6.67 3.02 -1.41
CA TYR A 247 -5.33 3.56 -1.10
C TYR A 247 -4.40 3.86 -2.30
N PRO A 248 -4.61 3.38 -3.52
CA PRO A 248 -3.76 3.71 -4.67
C PRO A 248 -3.70 5.19 -5.02
#